data_2f03b804325084e4236669190cea061c
#
_entry.id   2f03b804325084e4236669190cea061c
#
_cell.length_a   1.000
_cell.length_b   1.000
_cell.length_c   1.000
_cell.angle_alpha   90.00
_cell.angle_beta   90.00
_cell.angle_gamma   90.00
#
_symmetry.space_group_name_H-M   'P 1'
#
loop_
_entity.id
_entity.type
_entity.pdbx_description
1 polymer ?
#
loop_
_entity_poly.entity_id
_entity_poly.type
_entity_poly.pdbx_seq_one_letter_code
_entity_poly.pdbx_strand_id
1 'polypeptide(L)'
;MAAFKFFRIGSLAFVLATFIFGSSTDQPDFLNDLALYNSVSLSLLVLSIFALKAEDLRTRLSLELALFFWFSGSVISSLTAVYLLPNNLQVISDFLYLLFYPFIFIAIPRLLRTNISSTILENIDAAIVALGVSALATALLMKPVLPNYSGDQLKTFFAVIFPVADIVLIALIISLNPFQRVNWRNFILSLGILAFAAADFINLWLSSHGKYKFGSWTDSLWLIALFLIVESVWHKRDEDDSRVPTHPVLIAVAVLFSAILLSLLALKPGYLPGFIVGPAIATLFLAFIRMVVALRQAQEIGTERTLARTDELTGLPNRRKFMAELIEFSNTQGALLLLDLNGFKPINDRYGHEVGDQLLRAVSQRFRRSLPSHSTLARLGGDEFGALISGDFECTMEAALALHASASYPFSIAGETIMIGVSVGFVTNDGTRDMMHRADQAMYKAKREDLGVCQL
;
A
#
# COMPACT_ATOMS: atom_id res chain seq x y z
N MET A 1 -29.36 21.85 8.08
CA MET A 1 -29.64 20.44 7.68
C MET A 1 -30.93 20.30 6.85
N ALA A 2 -32.08 20.85 7.25
CA ALA A 2 -33.35 20.68 6.48
C ALA A 2 -33.26 21.26 5.05
N ALA A 3 -32.71 22.45 4.85
CA ALA A 3 -32.57 23.08 3.53
C ALA A 3 -31.74 22.21 2.55
N PHE A 4 -30.66 21.56 3.01
CA PHE A 4 -29.85 20.68 2.16
C PHE A 4 -30.58 19.38 1.79
N LYS A 5 -31.37 18.81 2.69
CA LYS A 5 -32.21 17.64 2.34
C LYS A 5 -33.20 18.01 1.23
N PHE A 6 -33.81 19.19 1.33
CA PHE A 6 -34.74 19.66 0.33
C PHE A 6 -34.04 19.90 -1.02
N PHE A 7 -32.84 20.48 -1.01
CA PHE A 7 -32.06 20.72 -2.23
C PHE A 7 -31.62 19.41 -2.90
N ARG A 8 -31.22 18.38 -2.14
CA ARG A 8 -30.90 17.03 -2.66
C ARG A 8 -32.13 16.37 -3.31
N ILE A 9 -33.31 16.41 -2.64
CA ILE A 9 -34.56 15.89 -3.20
C ILE A 9 -34.94 16.68 -4.48
N GLY A 10 -34.76 18.00 -4.47
CA GLY A 10 -34.97 18.85 -5.61
C GLY A 10 -34.08 18.49 -6.79
N SER A 11 -32.77 18.26 -6.56
CA SER A 11 -31.84 17.84 -7.60
C SER A 11 -32.25 16.48 -8.19
N LEU A 12 -32.68 15.52 -7.38
CA LEU A 12 -33.21 14.23 -7.87
C LEU A 12 -34.46 14.42 -8.73
N ALA A 13 -35.38 15.27 -8.29
CA ALA A 13 -36.59 15.59 -9.08
C ALA A 13 -36.23 16.24 -10.43
N PHE A 14 -35.23 17.12 -10.45
CA PHE A 14 -34.73 17.71 -11.71
C PHE A 14 -34.06 16.69 -12.61
N VAL A 15 -33.26 15.75 -12.08
CA VAL A 15 -32.70 14.63 -12.85
C VAL A 15 -33.80 13.77 -13.45
N LEU A 16 -34.85 13.46 -12.70
CA LEU A 16 -36.00 12.70 -13.21
C LEU A 16 -36.78 13.51 -14.28
N ALA A 17 -36.88 14.82 -14.10
CA ALA A 17 -37.50 15.70 -15.10
C ALA A 17 -36.72 15.68 -16.43
N THR A 18 -35.38 15.75 -16.41
CA THR A 18 -34.60 15.64 -17.67
C THR A 18 -34.82 14.29 -18.37
N PHE A 19 -34.98 13.20 -17.58
CA PHE A 19 -35.26 11.88 -18.16
C PHE A 19 -36.65 11.84 -18.83
N ILE A 20 -37.66 12.44 -18.23
CA ILE A 20 -39.03 12.43 -18.74
C ILE A 20 -39.19 13.37 -19.95
N PHE A 21 -38.65 14.58 -19.85
CA PHE A 21 -38.81 15.59 -20.88
C PHE A 21 -37.83 15.43 -22.06
N GLY A 22 -36.62 14.89 -21.80
CA GLY A 22 -35.64 14.60 -22.85
C GLY A 22 -36.08 13.55 -23.86
N SER A 23 -37.13 12.76 -23.59
CA SER A 23 -37.66 11.77 -24.52
C SER A 23 -38.68 12.33 -25.56
N SER A 24 -39.04 13.62 -25.44
CA SER A 24 -40.19 14.18 -26.13
C SER A 24 -39.87 14.98 -27.41
N THR A 25 -38.60 15.31 -27.64
CA THR A 25 -38.20 16.20 -28.76
C THR A 25 -37.23 15.50 -29.73
N ASP A 26 -37.47 15.63 -31.04
CA ASP A 26 -36.58 15.08 -32.09
C ASP A 26 -35.40 16.03 -32.42
N GLN A 27 -35.37 17.25 -31.87
CA GLN A 27 -34.32 18.27 -32.08
C GLN A 27 -33.86 18.85 -30.75
N PRO A 28 -32.59 19.30 -30.64
CA PRO A 28 -32.09 19.98 -29.45
C PRO A 28 -32.94 21.19 -29.09
N ASP A 29 -33.34 21.28 -27.79
CA ASP A 29 -34.23 22.33 -27.28
C ASP A 29 -33.54 23.17 -26.19
N PHE A 30 -33.79 24.49 -26.26
CA PHE A 30 -33.22 25.42 -25.27
C PHE A 30 -33.62 25.09 -23.82
N LEU A 31 -34.89 24.76 -23.59
CA LEU A 31 -35.37 24.52 -22.22
C LEU A 31 -34.85 23.22 -21.62
N ASN A 32 -34.86 22.15 -22.38
CA ASN A 32 -34.45 20.83 -21.87
C ASN A 32 -32.92 20.66 -21.90
N ASP A 33 -32.28 20.95 -23.03
CA ASP A 33 -30.88 20.55 -23.25
C ASP A 33 -29.89 21.61 -22.79
N LEU A 34 -30.24 22.90 -22.89
CA LEU A 34 -29.39 23.98 -22.41
C LEU A 34 -29.75 24.38 -20.98
N ALA A 35 -31.00 24.72 -20.68
CA ALA A 35 -31.38 25.26 -19.38
C ALA A 35 -31.50 24.17 -18.31
N LEU A 36 -32.37 23.17 -18.51
CA LEU A 36 -32.67 22.16 -17.49
C LEU A 36 -31.44 21.27 -17.22
N TYR A 37 -30.87 20.66 -18.27
CA TYR A 37 -29.72 19.77 -18.15
C TYR A 37 -28.54 20.44 -17.43
N ASN A 38 -28.15 21.65 -17.85
CA ASN A 38 -27.04 22.36 -17.25
C ASN A 38 -27.35 22.91 -15.86
N SER A 39 -28.62 23.24 -15.56
CA SER A 39 -29.05 23.60 -14.19
C SER A 39 -28.90 22.42 -13.23
N VAL A 40 -29.20 21.21 -13.68
CA VAL A 40 -28.97 19.98 -12.90
C VAL A 40 -27.49 19.77 -12.67
N SER A 41 -26.67 19.82 -13.72
CA SER A 41 -25.22 19.67 -13.64
C SER A 41 -24.59 20.69 -12.68
N LEU A 42 -25.00 21.96 -12.76
CA LEU A 42 -24.58 23.02 -11.83
C LEU A 42 -25.03 22.73 -10.39
N SER A 43 -26.27 22.24 -10.20
CA SER A 43 -26.76 21.92 -8.87
C SER A 43 -25.94 20.79 -8.21
N LEU A 44 -25.48 19.82 -8.97
CA LEU A 44 -24.60 18.73 -8.49
C LEU A 44 -23.22 19.26 -8.08
N LEU A 45 -22.66 20.18 -8.86
CA LEU A 45 -21.42 20.87 -8.49
C LEU A 45 -21.59 21.66 -7.19
N VAL A 46 -22.66 22.41 -7.03
CA VAL A 46 -22.95 23.16 -5.80
C VAL A 46 -23.15 22.22 -4.62
N LEU A 47 -23.90 21.12 -4.79
CA LEU A 47 -24.11 20.10 -3.73
C LEU A 47 -22.78 19.47 -3.29
N SER A 48 -21.85 19.24 -4.21
CA SER A 48 -20.54 18.66 -3.87
C SER A 48 -19.72 19.59 -2.96
N ILE A 49 -19.76 20.89 -3.18
CA ILE A 49 -19.06 21.91 -2.36
C ILE A 49 -19.50 21.83 -0.89
N PHE A 50 -20.77 21.60 -0.65
CA PHE A 50 -21.31 21.51 0.71
C PHE A 50 -21.12 20.12 1.34
N ALA A 51 -21.18 19.05 0.54
CA ALA A 51 -20.98 17.67 0.97
C ALA A 51 -19.55 17.44 1.47
N LEU A 52 -18.58 17.98 0.76
CA LEU A 52 -17.15 17.73 0.95
C LEU A 52 -16.49 18.58 2.05
N LYS A 53 -17.23 19.35 2.83
CA LYS A 53 -16.64 20.18 3.91
C LYS A 53 -15.88 19.35 4.97
N ALA A 54 -16.24 18.10 5.15
CA ALA A 54 -15.59 17.18 6.10
C ALA A 54 -14.42 16.39 5.50
N GLU A 55 -14.21 16.48 4.19
CA GLU A 55 -13.15 15.77 3.47
C GLU A 55 -11.85 16.60 3.41
N ASP A 56 -10.73 15.93 3.13
CA ASP A 56 -9.45 16.62 2.91
C ASP A 56 -9.48 17.49 1.66
N LEU A 57 -8.68 18.55 1.67
CA LEU A 57 -8.65 19.56 0.59
C LEU A 57 -8.41 18.94 -0.80
N ARG A 58 -7.56 17.92 -0.88
CA ARG A 58 -7.23 17.29 -2.17
C ARG A 58 -8.41 16.49 -2.73
N THR A 59 -9.11 15.75 -1.90
CA THR A 59 -10.34 15.01 -2.28
C THR A 59 -11.41 15.99 -2.74
N ARG A 60 -11.60 17.05 -1.95
CA ARG A 60 -12.55 18.11 -2.26
C ARG A 60 -12.26 18.77 -3.62
N LEU A 61 -11.06 19.32 -3.79
CA LEU A 61 -10.69 19.99 -5.04
C LEU A 61 -10.75 19.05 -6.25
N SER A 62 -10.35 17.79 -6.10
CA SER A 62 -10.40 16.85 -7.20
C SER A 62 -11.82 16.58 -7.67
N LEU A 63 -12.77 16.32 -6.77
CA LEU A 63 -14.15 16.08 -7.18
C LEU A 63 -14.82 17.34 -7.71
N GLU A 64 -14.61 18.49 -7.06
CA GLU A 64 -15.15 19.78 -7.52
C GLU A 64 -14.63 20.15 -8.92
N LEU A 65 -13.33 19.95 -9.20
CA LEU A 65 -12.75 20.21 -10.53
C LEU A 65 -13.28 19.23 -11.59
N ALA A 66 -13.44 17.95 -11.25
CA ALA A 66 -14.05 16.99 -12.15
C ALA A 66 -15.46 17.44 -12.57
N LEU A 67 -16.31 17.75 -11.59
CA LEU A 67 -17.67 18.24 -11.86
C LEU A 67 -17.70 19.58 -12.59
N PHE A 68 -16.77 20.47 -12.31
CA PHE A 68 -16.64 21.75 -13.00
C PHE A 68 -16.29 21.55 -14.48
N PHE A 69 -15.34 20.68 -14.81
CA PHE A 69 -14.97 20.41 -16.19
C PHE A 69 -16.10 19.72 -16.95
N TRP A 70 -16.79 18.77 -16.30
CA TRP A 70 -17.99 18.18 -16.86
C TRP A 70 -19.08 19.21 -17.15
N PHE A 71 -19.41 20.06 -16.19
CA PHE A 71 -20.40 21.14 -16.35
C PHE A 71 -20.02 22.08 -17.49
N SER A 72 -18.76 22.51 -17.53
CA SER A 72 -18.28 23.44 -18.57
C SER A 72 -18.35 22.82 -19.97
N GLY A 73 -17.98 21.53 -20.10
CA GLY A 73 -18.14 20.77 -21.34
C GLY A 73 -19.59 20.65 -21.76
N SER A 74 -20.47 20.34 -20.81
CA SER A 74 -21.92 20.23 -21.04
C SER A 74 -22.56 21.53 -21.54
N VAL A 75 -22.20 22.66 -20.93
CA VAL A 75 -22.70 23.98 -21.39
C VAL A 75 -22.28 24.24 -22.83
N ILE A 76 -21.00 24.03 -23.19
CA ILE A 76 -20.50 24.26 -24.55
C ILE A 76 -21.14 23.30 -25.54
N SER A 77 -21.28 22.01 -25.18
CA SER A 77 -21.95 21.02 -26.03
C SER A 77 -23.41 21.39 -26.31
N SER A 78 -24.15 21.76 -25.26
CA SER A 78 -25.55 22.20 -25.39
C SER A 78 -25.70 23.44 -26.22
N LEU A 79 -24.83 24.47 -26.03
CA LEU A 79 -24.82 25.66 -26.85
C LEU A 79 -24.55 25.37 -28.32
N THR A 80 -23.59 24.46 -28.58
CA THR A 80 -23.23 24.05 -29.94
C THR A 80 -24.39 23.35 -30.63
N ALA A 81 -25.09 22.46 -29.90
CA ALA A 81 -26.21 21.72 -30.44
C ALA A 81 -27.46 22.59 -30.69
N VAL A 82 -27.83 23.43 -29.70
CA VAL A 82 -29.05 24.26 -29.77
C VAL A 82 -28.92 25.40 -30.80
N TYR A 83 -27.76 26.04 -30.88
CA TYR A 83 -27.54 27.20 -31.78
C TYR A 83 -26.78 26.82 -33.06
N LEU A 84 -26.54 25.53 -33.32
CA LEU A 84 -25.83 25.05 -34.52
C LEU A 84 -24.49 25.76 -34.74
N LEU A 85 -23.72 25.92 -33.66
CA LEU A 85 -22.42 26.59 -33.69
C LEU A 85 -21.35 25.73 -34.39
N PRO A 86 -20.21 26.34 -34.80
CA PRO A 86 -19.16 25.60 -35.51
C PRO A 86 -18.62 24.39 -34.74
N ASN A 87 -18.31 23.32 -35.45
CA ASN A 87 -17.80 22.04 -34.89
C ASN A 87 -16.51 22.20 -34.04
N ASN A 88 -15.75 23.28 -34.21
CA ASN A 88 -14.57 23.56 -33.37
C ASN A 88 -14.92 23.69 -31.88
N LEU A 89 -16.12 24.20 -31.56
CA LEU A 89 -16.59 24.31 -30.18
C LEU A 89 -16.93 22.93 -29.58
N GLN A 90 -17.43 22.01 -30.40
CA GLN A 90 -17.64 20.62 -29.93
C GLN A 90 -16.31 19.97 -29.50
N VAL A 91 -15.23 20.21 -30.24
CA VAL A 91 -13.90 19.72 -29.85
C VAL A 91 -13.45 20.28 -28.49
N ILE A 92 -13.76 21.55 -28.21
CA ILE A 92 -13.46 22.15 -26.88
C ILE A 92 -14.28 21.45 -25.79
N SER A 93 -15.58 21.18 -26.06
CA SER A 93 -16.42 20.43 -25.13
C SER A 93 -15.83 19.05 -24.84
N ASP A 94 -15.40 18.30 -25.85
CA ASP A 94 -14.81 16.98 -25.72
C ASP A 94 -13.51 17.01 -24.89
N PHE A 95 -12.67 18.03 -25.06
CA PHE A 95 -11.48 18.24 -24.20
C PHE A 95 -11.85 18.55 -22.75
N LEU A 96 -12.90 19.31 -22.49
CA LEU A 96 -13.36 19.58 -21.14
C LEU A 96 -13.89 18.29 -20.46
N TYR A 97 -14.66 17.48 -21.19
CA TYR A 97 -15.06 16.15 -20.71
C TYR A 97 -13.86 15.24 -20.44
N LEU A 98 -12.82 15.30 -21.27
CA LEU A 98 -11.60 14.53 -21.03
C LEU A 98 -10.89 14.98 -19.74
N LEU A 99 -10.91 16.27 -19.41
CA LEU A 99 -10.34 16.79 -18.16
C LEU A 99 -11.10 16.34 -16.90
N PHE A 100 -12.33 15.86 -17.01
CA PHE A 100 -13.03 15.21 -15.89
C PHE A 100 -12.24 14.01 -15.33
N TYR A 101 -11.66 13.19 -16.21
CA TYR A 101 -11.05 11.91 -15.82
C TYR A 101 -9.81 12.02 -14.92
N PRO A 102 -8.80 12.87 -15.17
CA PRO A 102 -7.66 13.02 -14.26
C PRO A 102 -8.09 13.34 -12.82
N PHE A 103 -9.10 14.20 -12.67
CA PHE A 103 -9.55 14.63 -11.36
C PHE A 103 -10.41 13.56 -10.66
N ILE A 104 -11.28 12.85 -11.40
CA ILE A 104 -12.07 11.76 -10.82
C ILE A 104 -11.17 10.56 -10.45
N PHE A 105 -10.10 10.28 -11.20
CA PHE A 105 -9.09 9.28 -10.86
C PHE A 105 -8.38 9.59 -9.53
N ILE A 106 -8.19 10.86 -9.20
CA ILE A 106 -7.63 11.28 -7.91
C ILE A 106 -8.68 11.21 -6.81
N ALA A 107 -9.92 11.60 -7.10
CA ALA A 107 -11.01 11.67 -6.12
C ALA A 107 -11.47 10.30 -5.63
N ILE A 108 -11.71 9.34 -6.53
CA ILE A 108 -12.30 8.02 -6.21
C ILE A 108 -11.48 7.22 -5.19
N PRO A 109 -10.16 7.02 -5.35
CA PRO A 109 -9.38 6.28 -4.36
C PRO A 109 -9.45 6.91 -2.97
N ARG A 110 -9.52 8.24 -2.90
CA ARG A 110 -9.60 8.98 -1.65
C ARG A 110 -11.00 8.94 -1.01
N LEU A 111 -12.04 8.87 -1.83
CA LEU A 111 -13.42 8.71 -1.37
C LEU A 111 -13.70 7.29 -0.85
N LEU A 112 -13.13 6.27 -1.49
CA LEU A 112 -13.31 4.86 -1.10
C LEU A 112 -12.54 4.48 0.16
N ARG A 113 -11.38 5.12 0.44
CA ARG A 113 -10.51 4.74 1.55
C ARG A 113 -10.92 5.42 2.86
N THR A 114 -10.88 4.67 3.94
CA THR A 114 -11.16 5.17 5.31
C THR A 114 -9.96 5.88 5.91
N ASN A 115 -8.73 5.51 5.53
CA ASN A 115 -7.49 6.10 6.05
C ASN A 115 -6.64 6.71 4.92
N ILE A 116 -6.16 7.94 5.14
CA ILE A 116 -5.31 8.69 4.20
C ILE A 116 -3.90 8.07 4.08
N SER A 117 -3.50 7.20 5.01
CA SER A 117 -2.19 6.54 5.05
C SER A 117 -2.12 5.28 4.18
N SER A 118 -2.53 5.36 2.91
CA SER A 118 -2.25 4.27 1.98
C SER A 118 -0.76 4.16 1.70
N THR A 119 -0.22 2.96 1.74
CA THR A 119 1.17 2.74 1.34
C THR A 119 1.33 2.98 -0.16
N ILE A 120 2.52 3.43 -0.59
CA ILE A 120 2.85 3.62 -2.01
C ILE A 120 2.57 2.31 -2.79
N LEU A 121 2.88 1.16 -2.19
CA LEU A 121 2.65 -0.16 -2.79
C LEU A 121 1.17 -0.43 -3.07
N GLU A 122 0.26 -0.14 -2.13
CA GLU A 122 -1.17 -0.34 -2.34
C GLU A 122 -1.72 0.50 -3.50
N ASN A 123 -1.21 1.72 -3.67
CA ASN A 123 -1.60 2.58 -4.79
C ASN A 123 -1.11 2.04 -6.13
N ILE A 124 0.14 1.55 -6.17
CA ILE A 124 0.72 0.92 -7.35
C ILE A 124 -0.03 -0.36 -7.70
N ASP A 125 -0.36 -1.20 -6.71
CA ASP A 125 -1.10 -2.45 -6.88
C ASP A 125 -2.50 -2.19 -7.50
N ALA A 126 -3.23 -1.22 -6.99
CA ALA A 126 -4.52 -0.81 -7.54
C ALA A 126 -4.40 -0.29 -8.98
N ALA A 127 -3.37 0.52 -9.27
CA ALA A 127 -3.12 1.03 -10.62
C ALA A 127 -2.74 -0.08 -11.61
N ILE A 128 -1.93 -1.07 -11.21
CA ILE A 128 -1.57 -2.23 -12.03
C ILE A 128 -2.82 -3.01 -12.43
N VAL A 129 -3.67 -3.34 -11.45
CA VAL A 129 -4.91 -4.09 -11.72
C VAL A 129 -5.86 -3.28 -12.59
N ALA A 130 -6.04 -1.98 -12.29
CA ALA A 130 -6.90 -1.11 -13.07
C ALA A 130 -6.47 -1.02 -14.54
N LEU A 131 -5.19 -0.77 -14.81
CA LEU A 131 -4.67 -0.66 -16.17
C LEU A 131 -4.66 -1.99 -16.91
N GLY A 132 -4.29 -3.09 -16.23
CA GLY A 132 -4.27 -4.43 -16.87
C GLY A 132 -5.67 -4.92 -17.23
N VAL A 133 -6.65 -4.76 -16.34
CA VAL A 133 -8.05 -5.10 -16.61
C VAL A 133 -8.60 -4.18 -17.70
N SER A 134 -8.27 -2.88 -17.67
CA SER A 134 -8.67 -1.93 -18.72
C SER A 134 -8.12 -2.33 -20.07
N ALA A 135 -6.83 -2.69 -20.18
CA ALA A 135 -6.26 -3.14 -21.44
C ALA A 135 -7.01 -4.35 -22.03
N LEU A 136 -7.31 -5.35 -21.19
CA LEU A 136 -8.06 -6.55 -21.59
C LEU A 136 -9.50 -6.22 -22.02
N ALA A 137 -10.22 -5.47 -21.17
CA ALA A 137 -11.62 -5.12 -21.44
C ALA A 137 -11.75 -4.25 -22.72
N THR A 138 -10.83 -3.30 -22.89
CA THR A 138 -10.75 -2.47 -24.09
C THR A 138 -10.49 -3.32 -25.35
N ALA A 139 -9.57 -4.30 -25.26
CA ALA A 139 -9.30 -5.20 -26.36
C ALA A 139 -10.55 -5.96 -26.84
N LEU A 140 -11.37 -6.39 -25.89
CA LEU A 140 -12.57 -7.17 -26.17
C LEU A 140 -13.76 -6.30 -26.61
N LEU A 141 -14.01 -5.17 -25.94
CA LEU A 141 -15.19 -4.34 -26.12
C LEU A 141 -15.08 -3.38 -27.31
N MET A 142 -13.89 -2.87 -27.62
CA MET A 142 -13.72 -1.91 -28.71
C MET A 142 -13.59 -2.55 -30.10
N LYS A 143 -13.18 -3.82 -30.18
CA LYS A 143 -13.02 -4.52 -31.46
C LYS A 143 -14.26 -4.48 -32.36
N PRO A 144 -15.52 -4.72 -31.88
CA PRO A 144 -16.71 -4.69 -32.71
C PRO A 144 -17.16 -3.28 -33.10
N VAL A 145 -16.70 -2.23 -32.41
CA VAL A 145 -17.20 -0.84 -32.59
C VAL A 145 -16.33 -0.02 -33.53
N LEU A 146 -14.98 -0.20 -33.44
CA LEU A 146 -14.01 0.59 -34.19
C LEU A 146 -14.17 0.59 -35.71
N PRO A 147 -14.53 -0.49 -36.40
CA PRO A 147 -14.69 -0.47 -37.85
C PRO A 147 -15.73 0.56 -38.36
N ASN A 148 -16.66 0.97 -37.51
CA ASN A 148 -17.71 1.93 -37.83
C ASN A 148 -17.26 3.41 -37.74
N TYR A 149 -16.06 3.65 -37.15
CA TYR A 149 -15.47 4.98 -37.06
C TYR A 149 -14.37 5.11 -38.11
N SER A 150 -14.70 5.56 -39.29
CA SER A 150 -13.74 5.80 -40.37
C SER A 150 -13.73 7.29 -40.78
N GLY A 151 -12.55 7.88 -40.83
CA GLY A 151 -12.32 9.18 -41.52
C GLY A 151 -11.88 10.35 -40.64
N ASP A 152 -12.38 10.51 -39.41
CA ASP A 152 -11.98 11.62 -38.53
C ASP A 152 -11.18 11.09 -37.33
N GLN A 153 -9.87 11.34 -37.34
CA GLN A 153 -8.95 10.85 -36.30
C GLN A 153 -9.29 11.40 -34.91
N LEU A 154 -9.75 12.64 -34.83
CA LEU A 154 -10.05 13.28 -33.55
C LEU A 154 -11.34 12.75 -32.94
N LYS A 155 -12.37 12.57 -33.77
CA LYS A 155 -13.63 11.93 -33.33
C LYS A 155 -13.40 10.49 -32.88
N THR A 156 -12.59 9.74 -33.64
CA THR A 156 -12.22 8.37 -33.25
C THR A 156 -11.45 8.36 -31.93
N PHE A 157 -10.56 9.32 -31.71
CA PHE A 157 -9.83 9.44 -30.45
C PHE A 157 -10.77 9.62 -29.26
N PHE A 158 -11.71 10.59 -29.32
CA PHE A 158 -12.65 10.83 -28.22
C PHE A 158 -13.63 9.66 -28.04
N ALA A 159 -14.12 9.06 -29.13
CA ALA A 159 -14.99 7.90 -29.08
C ALA A 159 -14.37 6.69 -28.37
N VAL A 160 -13.03 6.61 -28.36
CA VAL A 160 -12.29 5.50 -27.71
C VAL A 160 -11.85 5.85 -26.30
N ILE A 161 -11.36 7.09 -26.07
CA ILE A 161 -10.70 7.45 -24.83
C ILE A 161 -11.67 7.46 -23.64
N PHE A 162 -12.93 7.87 -23.83
CA PHE A 162 -13.93 7.91 -22.77
C PHE A 162 -14.27 6.53 -22.24
N PRO A 163 -14.72 5.55 -23.06
CA PRO A 163 -14.97 4.20 -22.58
C PRO A 163 -13.73 3.50 -22.00
N VAL A 164 -12.53 3.79 -22.54
CA VAL A 164 -11.27 3.28 -21.97
C VAL A 164 -11.03 3.82 -20.56
N ALA A 165 -11.22 5.12 -20.37
CA ALA A 165 -11.09 5.74 -19.06
C ALA A 165 -12.12 5.20 -18.06
N ASP A 166 -13.34 4.94 -18.50
CA ASP A 166 -14.39 4.31 -17.68
C ASP A 166 -14.04 2.89 -17.23
N ILE A 167 -13.49 2.10 -18.15
CA ILE A 167 -13.02 0.75 -17.80
C ILE A 167 -11.91 0.84 -16.73
N VAL A 168 -11.01 1.82 -16.83
CA VAL A 168 -9.99 2.07 -15.80
C VAL A 168 -10.64 2.44 -14.46
N LEU A 169 -11.69 3.29 -14.48
CA LEU A 169 -12.44 3.66 -13.27
C LEU A 169 -13.12 2.45 -12.62
N ILE A 170 -13.79 1.60 -13.41
CA ILE A 170 -14.43 0.37 -12.93
C ILE A 170 -13.38 -0.56 -12.30
N ALA A 171 -12.26 -0.78 -12.99
CA ALA A 171 -11.19 -1.63 -12.50
C ALA A 171 -10.55 -1.08 -11.22
N LEU A 172 -10.43 0.25 -11.11
CA LEU A 172 -9.96 0.92 -9.91
C LEU A 172 -10.89 0.69 -8.72
N ILE A 173 -12.21 0.79 -8.93
CA ILE A 173 -13.21 0.51 -7.88
C ILE A 173 -13.15 -0.94 -7.43
N ILE A 174 -13.09 -1.89 -8.37
CA ILE A 174 -12.97 -3.32 -8.04
C ILE A 174 -11.70 -3.60 -7.22
N SER A 175 -10.59 -2.93 -7.56
CA SER A 175 -9.32 -3.08 -6.84
C SER A 175 -9.32 -2.50 -5.43
N LEU A 176 -10.06 -1.42 -5.22
CA LEU A 176 -10.06 -0.66 -3.96
C LEU A 176 -11.22 -1.01 -3.03
N ASN A 177 -12.27 -1.64 -3.54
CA ASN A 177 -13.47 -1.98 -2.78
C ASN A 177 -13.54 -3.50 -2.56
N PRO A 178 -13.02 -4.03 -1.45
CA PRO A 178 -13.13 -5.44 -1.14
C PRO A 178 -14.60 -5.83 -0.95
N PHE A 179 -15.06 -6.83 -1.68
CA PHE A 179 -16.43 -7.36 -1.69
C PHE A 179 -16.94 -7.87 -0.31
N GLN A 180 -16.10 -7.84 0.73
CA GLN A 180 -16.42 -8.44 2.03
C GLN A 180 -17.29 -7.55 2.94
N ARG A 181 -17.32 -6.22 2.75
CA ARG A 181 -18.16 -5.31 3.55
C ARG A 181 -18.73 -4.20 2.66
N VAL A 182 -20.02 -4.28 2.37
CA VAL A 182 -20.73 -3.28 1.57
C VAL A 182 -21.15 -2.11 2.47
N ASN A 183 -20.39 -1.01 2.45
CA ASN A 183 -20.84 0.27 2.99
C ASN A 183 -21.74 0.97 1.96
N TRP A 184 -22.83 1.57 2.40
CA TRP A 184 -23.77 2.32 1.55
C TRP A 184 -23.07 3.40 0.74
N ARG A 185 -22.10 4.13 1.33
CA ARG A 185 -21.30 5.14 0.62
C ARG A 185 -20.57 4.54 -0.56
N ASN A 186 -19.81 3.48 -0.34
CA ASN A 186 -19.02 2.80 -1.37
C ASN A 186 -19.91 2.13 -2.41
N PHE A 187 -21.05 1.58 -2.00
CA PHE A 187 -22.03 0.99 -2.90
C PHE A 187 -22.62 2.03 -3.86
N ILE A 188 -23.09 3.17 -3.33
CA ILE A 188 -23.66 4.25 -4.15
C ILE A 188 -22.61 4.84 -5.08
N LEU A 189 -21.38 5.06 -4.60
CA LEU A 189 -20.27 5.54 -5.43
C LEU A 189 -19.97 4.56 -6.57
N SER A 190 -19.85 3.28 -6.26
CA SER A 190 -19.62 2.23 -7.27
C SER A 190 -20.75 2.15 -8.30
N LEU A 191 -21.99 2.24 -7.82
CA LEU A 191 -23.17 2.28 -8.71
C LEU A 191 -23.15 3.52 -9.62
N GLY A 192 -22.76 4.69 -9.10
CA GLY A 192 -22.62 5.92 -9.89
C GLY A 192 -21.57 5.78 -11.00
N ILE A 193 -20.40 5.21 -10.69
CA ILE A 193 -19.35 4.99 -11.70
C ILE A 193 -19.78 3.94 -12.75
N LEU A 194 -20.43 2.86 -12.32
CA LEU A 194 -20.95 1.86 -13.26
C LEU A 194 -22.02 2.47 -14.18
N ALA A 195 -22.91 3.31 -13.64
CA ALA A 195 -23.91 4.02 -14.44
C ALA A 195 -23.25 5.01 -15.42
N PHE A 196 -22.18 5.69 -15.02
CA PHE A 196 -21.43 6.61 -15.86
C PHE A 196 -20.82 5.87 -17.06
N ALA A 197 -20.10 4.80 -16.78
CA ALA A 197 -19.53 3.95 -17.82
C ALA A 197 -20.61 3.33 -18.74
N ALA A 198 -21.73 2.91 -18.19
CA ALA A 198 -22.86 2.41 -18.99
C ALA A 198 -23.41 3.49 -19.93
N ALA A 199 -23.51 4.74 -19.48
CA ALA A 199 -23.93 5.87 -20.31
C ALA A 199 -22.98 6.10 -21.48
N ASP A 200 -21.66 6.09 -21.24
CA ASP A 200 -20.65 6.23 -22.30
C ASP A 200 -20.68 5.06 -23.30
N PHE A 201 -20.81 3.84 -22.82
CA PHE A 201 -20.95 2.67 -23.73
C PHE A 201 -22.23 2.70 -24.56
N ILE A 202 -23.36 3.09 -23.96
CA ILE A 202 -24.63 3.24 -24.67
C ILE A 202 -24.50 4.34 -25.73
N ASN A 203 -23.92 5.49 -25.37
CA ASN A 203 -23.68 6.59 -26.30
C ASN A 203 -22.77 6.15 -27.46
N LEU A 204 -21.66 5.47 -27.16
CA LEU A 204 -20.74 4.95 -28.17
C LEU A 204 -21.44 4.00 -29.12
N TRP A 205 -22.23 3.06 -28.57
CA TRP A 205 -22.99 2.07 -29.39
C TRP A 205 -24.02 2.78 -30.27
N LEU A 206 -24.81 3.71 -29.75
CA LEU A 206 -25.81 4.45 -30.50
C LEU A 206 -25.16 5.33 -31.59
N SER A 207 -24.06 6.02 -31.24
CA SER A 207 -23.33 6.88 -32.19
C SER A 207 -22.70 6.07 -33.31
N SER A 208 -22.14 4.89 -33.02
CA SER A 208 -21.54 4.01 -34.04
C SER A 208 -22.57 3.43 -35.01
N HIS A 209 -23.85 3.36 -34.64
CA HIS A 209 -24.96 2.92 -35.49
C HIS A 209 -25.78 4.08 -36.07
N GLY A 210 -25.37 5.33 -35.88
CA GLY A 210 -26.09 6.52 -36.34
C GLY A 210 -27.46 6.70 -35.69
N LYS A 211 -27.66 6.15 -34.48
CA LYS A 211 -28.94 6.19 -33.75
C LYS A 211 -28.92 7.19 -32.58
N TYR A 212 -27.76 7.75 -32.25
CA TYR A 212 -27.65 8.75 -31.18
C TYR A 212 -28.34 10.04 -31.62
N LYS A 213 -29.15 10.58 -30.71
CA LYS A 213 -29.78 11.90 -30.84
C LYS A 213 -29.41 12.71 -29.57
N PHE A 214 -28.89 13.91 -29.78
CA PHE A 214 -28.62 14.86 -28.69
C PHE A 214 -29.92 15.24 -27.97
N GLY A 215 -29.88 15.35 -26.64
CA GLY A 215 -31.06 15.66 -25.83
C GLY A 215 -31.99 14.46 -25.58
N SER A 216 -31.59 13.25 -25.99
CA SER A 216 -32.38 12.04 -25.74
C SER A 216 -32.25 11.58 -24.25
N TRP A 217 -33.15 10.69 -23.83
CA TRP A 217 -33.13 10.13 -22.48
C TRP A 217 -31.76 9.55 -22.06
N THR A 218 -30.95 9.13 -23.05
CA THR A 218 -29.61 8.58 -22.77
C THR A 218 -28.67 9.61 -22.15
N ASP A 219 -28.85 10.90 -22.47
CA ASP A 219 -28.01 11.95 -21.93
C ASP A 219 -28.28 12.18 -20.44
N SER A 220 -29.52 11.88 -19.99
CA SER A 220 -29.86 11.93 -18.57
C SER A 220 -29.17 10.85 -17.74
N LEU A 221 -28.64 9.78 -18.36
CA LEU A 221 -27.90 8.73 -17.66
C LEU A 221 -26.63 9.28 -17.01
N TRP A 222 -25.92 10.22 -17.66
CA TRP A 222 -24.76 10.87 -17.07
C TRP A 222 -25.14 11.71 -15.84
N LEU A 223 -26.28 12.41 -15.88
CA LEU A 223 -26.76 13.18 -14.74
C LEU A 223 -27.13 12.27 -13.56
N ILE A 224 -27.78 11.13 -13.84
CA ILE A 224 -28.07 10.11 -12.82
C ILE A 224 -26.77 9.59 -12.19
N ALA A 225 -25.77 9.29 -13.02
CA ALA A 225 -24.48 8.79 -12.58
C ALA A 225 -23.75 9.82 -11.70
N LEU A 226 -23.67 11.08 -12.15
CA LEU A 226 -23.06 12.17 -11.37
C LEU A 226 -23.83 12.45 -10.07
N PHE A 227 -25.18 12.37 -10.11
CA PHE A 227 -25.99 12.48 -8.90
C PHE A 227 -25.62 11.39 -7.87
N LEU A 228 -25.49 10.12 -8.30
CA LEU A 228 -25.09 9.04 -7.41
C LEU A 228 -23.67 9.23 -6.85
N ILE A 229 -22.73 9.71 -7.67
CA ILE A 229 -21.36 10.03 -7.21
C ILE A 229 -21.41 11.11 -6.11
N VAL A 230 -22.13 12.21 -6.33
CA VAL A 230 -22.27 13.29 -5.35
C VAL A 230 -23.06 12.82 -4.12
N GLU A 231 -24.14 12.06 -4.30
CA GLU A 231 -24.95 11.51 -3.23
C GLU A 231 -24.14 10.61 -2.30
N SER A 232 -23.20 9.83 -2.83
CA SER A 232 -22.33 8.95 -2.04
C SER A 232 -21.60 9.70 -0.93
N VAL A 233 -21.19 10.94 -1.18
CA VAL A 233 -20.42 11.76 -0.22
C VAL A 233 -21.24 12.23 0.97
N TRP A 234 -22.59 12.24 0.86
CA TRP A 234 -23.49 12.58 1.96
C TRP A 234 -23.70 11.43 2.96
N HIS A 235 -23.24 10.24 2.63
CA HIS A 235 -23.30 9.08 3.53
C HIS A 235 -22.07 9.03 4.42
N LYS A 236 -22.28 8.54 5.66
CA LYS A 236 -21.19 8.41 6.64
C LYS A 236 -20.10 7.48 6.14
N ARG A 237 -18.89 7.85 6.45
CA ARG A 237 -17.69 7.03 6.26
C ARG A 237 -17.67 5.99 7.40
N ASP A 238 -17.37 4.73 7.07
CA ASP A 238 -17.11 3.71 8.10
C ASP A 238 -15.73 3.94 8.71
N GLU A 239 -15.65 3.88 10.04
CA GLU A 239 -14.40 4.04 10.79
C GLU A 239 -13.61 2.72 10.93
N ASP A 240 -14.14 1.61 10.39
CA ASP A 240 -13.54 0.29 10.54
C ASP A 240 -12.32 0.12 9.63
N ASP A 241 -11.14 0.08 10.26
CA ASP A 241 -9.79 0.12 9.66
C ASP A 241 -9.30 -1.27 9.15
N SER A 242 -10.20 -2.16 8.75
CA SER A 242 -9.80 -3.45 8.18
C SER A 242 -9.21 -3.27 6.78
N ARG A 243 -7.89 -3.13 6.71
CA ARG A 243 -7.14 -3.11 5.45
C ARG A 243 -7.23 -4.47 4.77
N VAL A 244 -7.87 -4.53 3.62
CA VAL A 244 -7.78 -5.71 2.76
C VAL A 244 -6.77 -5.38 1.66
N PRO A 245 -5.56 -5.93 1.71
CA PRO A 245 -4.57 -5.70 0.67
C PRO A 245 -5.07 -6.29 -0.65
N THR A 246 -4.71 -5.65 -1.77
CA THR A 246 -5.00 -6.18 -3.10
C THR A 246 -4.40 -7.58 -3.23
N HIS A 247 -5.22 -8.56 -3.63
CA HIS A 247 -4.77 -9.95 -3.67
C HIS A 247 -3.64 -10.11 -4.70
N PRO A 248 -2.48 -10.69 -4.36
CA PRO A 248 -1.31 -10.79 -5.24
C PRO A 248 -1.60 -11.46 -6.58
N VAL A 249 -2.56 -12.40 -6.59
CA VAL A 249 -2.99 -13.08 -7.82
C VAL A 249 -3.60 -12.11 -8.83
N LEU A 250 -4.36 -11.11 -8.41
CA LEU A 250 -4.95 -10.12 -9.32
C LEU A 250 -3.86 -9.30 -10.02
N ILE A 251 -2.81 -8.93 -9.29
CA ILE A 251 -1.65 -8.23 -9.84
C ILE A 251 -0.94 -9.10 -10.87
N ALA A 252 -0.67 -10.35 -10.52
CA ALA A 252 0.00 -11.29 -11.42
C ALA A 252 -0.82 -11.54 -12.70
N VAL A 253 -2.14 -11.68 -12.57
CA VAL A 253 -3.06 -11.87 -13.69
C VAL A 253 -3.08 -10.63 -14.60
N ALA A 254 -3.16 -9.42 -14.03
CA ALA A 254 -3.13 -8.17 -14.79
C ALA A 254 -1.83 -8.02 -15.60
N VAL A 255 -0.69 -8.32 -15.00
CA VAL A 255 0.63 -8.30 -15.65
C VAL A 255 0.72 -9.34 -16.77
N LEU A 256 0.27 -10.57 -16.50
CA LEU A 256 0.27 -11.65 -17.49
C LEU A 256 -0.60 -11.32 -18.71
N PHE A 257 -1.83 -10.84 -18.48
CA PHE A 257 -2.73 -10.45 -19.59
C PHE A 257 -2.14 -9.28 -20.39
N SER A 258 -1.52 -8.29 -19.77
CA SER A 258 -0.86 -7.18 -20.45
C SER A 258 0.27 -7.68 -21.36
N ALA A 259 1.08 -8.62 -20.91
CA ALA A 259 2.15 -9.24 -21.70
C ALA A 259 1.56 -10.06 -22.88
N ILE A 260 0.48 -10.82 -22.65
CA ILE A 260 -0.21 -11.58 -23.71
C ILE A 260 -0.78 -10.63 -24.76
N LEU A 261 -1.43 -9.54 -24.37
CA LEU A 261 -2.01 -8.57 -25.31
C LEU A 261 -0.94 -7.93 -26.19
N LEU A 262 0.20 -7.51 -25.62
CA LEU A 262 1.33 -6.97 -26.38
C LEU A 262 1.94 -8.01 -27.34
N SER A 263 2.04 -9.27 -26.90
CA SER A 263 2.52 -10.36 -27.74
C SER A 263 1.56 -10.64 -28.92
N LEU A 264 0.25 -10.65 -28.67
CA LEU A 264 -0.76 -10.82 -29.73
C LEU A 264 -0.73 -9.66 -30.72
N LEU A 265 -0.53 -8.43 -30.26
CA LEU A 265 -0.42 -7.26 -31.12
C LEU A 265 0.81 -7.34 -32.02
N ALA A 266 1.94 -7.81 -31.49
CA ALA A 266 3.18 -8.01 -32.25
C ALA A 266 3.08 -9.14 -33.27
N LEU A 267 2.45 -10.27 -32.88
CA LEU A 267 2.30 -11.45 -33.75
C LEU A 267 1.24 -11.27 -34.87
N LYS A 268 0.20 -10.50 -34.59
CA LYS A 268 -0.92 -10.25 -35.52
C LYS A 268 -1.23 -8.76 -35.59
N PRO A 269 -0.42 -7.95 -36.31
CA PRO A 269 -0.71 -6.53 -36.47
C PRO A 269 -2.12 -6.31 -37.07
N GLY A 270 -2.88 -5.36 -36.47
CA GLY A 270 -4.25 -5.07 -36.89
C GLY A 270 -5.33 -5.97 -36.27
N TYR A 271 -4.98 -7.05 -35.54
CA TYR A 271 -5.97 -7.91 -34.88
C TYR A 271 -6.58 -7.23 -33.65
N LEU A 272 -5.81 -6.45 -32.92
CA LEU A 272 -6.22 -5.66 -31.77
C LEU A 272 -5.99 -4.17 -32.02
N PRO A 273 -6.79 -3.28 -31.40
CA PRO A 273 -6.59 -1.84 -31.52
C PRO A 273 -5.26 -1.39 -30.92
N GLY A 274 -4.52 -0.51 -31.63
CA GLY A 274 -3.17 -0.07 -31.23
C GLY A 274 -3.12 0.71 -29.90
N PHE A 275 -4.21 1.35 -29.47
CA PHE A 275 -4.27 2.11 -28.22
C PHE A 275 -4.20 1.24 -26.95
N ILE A 276 -4.33 -0.10 -27.07
CA ILE A 276 -4.08 -1.03 -25.95
C ILE A 276 -2.62 -1.00 -25.49
N VAL A 277 -1.70 -0.60 -26.36
CA VAL A 277 -0.26 -0.55 -26.09
C VAL A 277 0.03 0.31 -24.86
N GLY A 278 -0.58 1.48 -24.76
CA GLY A 278 -0.37 2.41 -23.65
C GLY A 278 -0.67 1.80 -22.27
N PRO A 279 -1.92 1.36 -22.01
CA PRO A 279 -2.28 0.72 -20.74
C PRO A 279 -1.47 -0.55 -20.45
N ALA A 280 -1.19 -1.38 -21.44
CA ALA A 280 -0.44 -2.62 -21.26
C ALA A 280 1.04 -2.34 -20.89
N ILE A 281 1.70 -1.41 -21.56
CA ILE A 281 3.07 -0.99 -21.21
C ILE A 281 3.08 -0.33 -19.82
N ALA A 282 2.12 0.54 -19.52
CA ALA A 282 2.03 1.19 -18.21
C ALA A 282 1.86 0.16 -17.08
N THR A 283 1.07 -0.90 -17.29
CA THR A 283 0.92 -2.02 -16.34
C THR A 283 2.26 -2.69 -16.06
N LEU A 284 3.03 -3.03 -17.11
CA LEU A 284 4.34 -3.68 -16.95
C LEU A 284 5.36 -2.75 -16.28
N PHE A 285 5.36 -1.46 -16.62
CA PHE A 285 6.23 -0.46 -16.01
C PHE A 285 5.93 -0.26 -14.53
N LEU A 286 4.65 -0.16 -14.16
CA LEU A 286 4.25 -0.09 -12.75
C LEU A 286 4.58 -1.37 -11.98
N ALA A 287 4.44 -2.55 -12.61
CA ALA A 287 4.85 -3.80 -12.00
C ALA A 287 6.36 -3.84 -11.72
N PHE A 288 7.18 -3.30 -12.62
CA PHE A 288 8.61 -3.15 -12.39
C PHE A 288 8.90 -2.20 -11.21
N ILE A 289 8.26 -1.03 -11.16
CA ILE A 289 8.41 -0.08 -10.03
C ILE A 289 8.00 -0.75 -8.72
N ARG A 290 6.87 -1.47 -8.70
CA ARG A 290 6.40 -2.23 -7.54
C ARG A 290 7.44 -3.22 -7.05
N MET A 291 8.07 -3.96 -7.97
CA MET A 291 9.12 -4.92 -7.63
C MET A 291 10.31 -4.23 -6.98
N VAL A 292 10.77 -3.10 -7.54
CA VAL A 292 11.90 -2.32 -6.97
C VAL A 292 11.57 -1.79 -5.58
N VAL A 293 10.36 -1.25 -5.36
CA VAL A 293 9.93 -0.75 -4.04
C VAL A 293 9.84 -1.89 -3.04
N ALA A 294 9.26 -3.03 -3.43
CA ALA A 294 9.14 -4.21 -2.56
C ALA A 294 10.52 -4.79 -2.17
N LEU A 295 11.48 -4.83 -3.11
CA LEU A 295 12.85 -5.28 -2.82
C LEU A 295 13.56 -4.34 -1.83
N ARG A 296 13.42 -3.01 -2.01
CA ARG A 296 13.98 -2.03 -1.04
C ARG A 296 13.41 -2.22 0.36
N GLN A 297 12.10 -2.34 0.49
CA GLN A 297 11.45 -2.58 1.79
C GLN A 297 11.90 -3.91 2.42
N ALA A 298 12.04 -4.96 1.64
CA ALA A 298 12.55 -6.25 2.12
C ALA A 298 13.99 -6.15 2.64
N GLN A 299 14.85 -5.37 1.97
CA GLN A 299 16.23 -5.11 2.41
C GLN A 299 16.26 -4.30 3.73
N GLU A 300 15.43 -3.26 3.86
CA GLU A 300 15.31 -2.47 5.10
C GLU A 300 14.87 -3.33 6.29
N ILE A 301 13.83 -4.16 6.11
CA ILE A 301 13.36 -5.10 7.15
C ILE A 301 14.43 -6.12 7.50
N GLY A 302 15.22 -6.60 6.53
CA GLY A 302 16.34 -7.51 6.74
C GLY A 302 17.42 -6.88 7.61
N THR A 303 17.77 -5.62 7.36
CA THR A 303 18.76 -4.85 8.11
C THR A 303 18.28 -4.59 9.54
N GLU A 304 17.03 -4.14 9.71
CA GLU A 304 16.44 -3.95 11.05
C GLU A 304 16.39 -5.26 11.88
N ARG A 305 16.07 -6.38 11.26
CA ARG A 305 16.08 -7.69 11.95
C ARG A 305 17.47 -8.11 12.38
N THR A 306 18.50 -7.78 11.62
CA THR A 306 19.90 -8.07 11.97
C THR A 306 20.35 -7.18 13.11
N LEU A 307 20.08 -5.87 13.08
CA LEU A 307 20.35 -4.93 14.16
C LEU A 307 19.57 -5.30 15.44
N ALA A 308 18.32 -5.77 15.31
CA ALA A 308 17.52 -6.23 16.45
C ALA A 308 18.00 -7.55 17.09
N ARG A 309 19.05 -8.20 16.59
CA ARG A 309 19.63 -9.44 17.11
C ARG A 309 21.06 -9.31 17.63
N THR A 310 21.66 -8.13 17.52
CA THR A 310 23.00 -7.84 18.01
C THR A 310 22.96 -6.81 19.13
N ASP A 311 23.94 -6.86 20.03
CA ASP A 311 24.19 -5.83 21.05
C ASP A 311 25.03 -4.69 20.41
N GLU A 312 24.52 -3.47 20.46
CA GLU A 312 25.12 -2.31 19.78
C GLU A 312 26.51 -1.96 20.31
N LEU A 313 26.78 -2.23 21.60
CA LEU A 313 28.03 -1.89 22.22
C LEU A 313 29.16 -2.87 21.88
N THR A 314 28.87 -4.17 21.93
CA THR A 314 29.86 -5.24 21.81
C THR A 314 29.88 -5.92 20.46
N GLY A 315 28.82 -5.75 19.64
CA GLY A 315 28.63 -6.46 18.37
C GLY A 315 28.34 -7.96 18.52
N LEU A 316 28.22 -8.46 19.74
CA LEU A 316 27.84 -9.85 20.04
C LEU A 316 26.33 -10.07 19.78
N PRO A 317 25.87 -11.31 19.59
CA PRO A 317 24.48 -11.67 19.77
C PRO A 317 23.90 -11.06 21.04
N ASN A 318 22.68 -10.50 20.94
CA ASN A 318 21.97 -10.02 22.12
C ASN A 318 21.12 -11.13 22.76
N ARG A 319 20.45 -10.84 23.88
CA ARG A 319 19.57 -11.77 24.59
C ARG A 319 18.53 -12.43 23.68
N ARG A 320 17.92 -11.66 22.76
CA ARG A 320 16.90 -12.19 21.85
C ARG A 320 17.47 -13.26 20.91
N LYS A 321 18.64 -13.01 20.33
CA LYS A 321 19.31 -13.97 19.46
C LYS A 321 19.77 -15.21 20.24
N PHE A 322 20.34 -14.99 21.43
CA PHE A 322 20.79 -16.07 22.31
C PHE A 322 19.67 -17.03 22.69
N MET A 323 18.50 -16.50 23.08
CA MET A 323 17.33 -17.33 23.42
C MET A 323 16.81 -18.14 22.24
N ALA A 324 16.87 -17.59 21.02
CA ALA A 324 16.49 -18.34 19.81
C ALA A 324 17.46 -19.49 19.52
N GLU A 325 18.78 -19.23 19.65
CA GLU A 325 19.82 -20.25 19.46
C GLU A 325 19.80 -21.33 20.57
N LEU A 326 19.44 -20.94 21.80
CA LEU A 326 19.28 -21.90 22.91
C LEU A 326 18.17 -22.94 22.63
N ILE A 327 17.08 -22.54 21.96
CA ILE A 327 16.01 -23.46 21.59
C ILE A 327 16.52 -24.49 20.57
N GLU A 328 17.30 -24.06 19.59
CA GLU A 328 17.89 -24.95 18.59
C GLU A 328 18.98 -25.84 19.21
N PHE A 329 19.71 -25.30 20.19
CA PHE A 329 20.77 -25.98 20.92
C PHE A 329 20.27 -27.17 21.81
N SER A 330 18.97 -27.18 22.16
CA SER A 330 18.40 -28.20 23.05
C SER A 330 18.63 -29.66 22.61
N ASN A 331 18.89 -29.91 21.34
CA ASN A 331 19.17 -31.23 20.77
C ASN A 331 20.68 -31.47 20.50
N THR A 332 21.54 -30.55 20.96
CA THR A 332 23.00 -30.62 20.70
C THR A 332 23.73 -31.01 21.99
N GLN A 333 24.66 -31.96 21.89
CA GLN A 333 25.52 -32.24 23.02
C GLN A 333 26.40 -31.03 23.34
N GLY A 334 26.39 -30.56 24.60
CA GLY A 334 27.15 -29.39 24.99
C GLY A 334 26.74 -28.81 26.34
N ALA A 335 27.02 -27.53 26.56
CA ALA A 335 26.69 -26.83 27.79
C ALA A 335 26.21 -25.39 27.55
N LEU A 336 25.37 -24.90 28.44
CA LEU A 336 24.99 -23.53 28.61
C LEU A 336 25.80 -22.90 29.75
N LEU A 337 26.44 -21.77 29.48
CA LEU A 337 27.16 -20.97 30.47
C LEU A 337 26.46 -19.58 30.61
N LEU A 338 26.28 -19.14 31.85
CA LEU A 338 25.95 -17.76 32.17
C LEU A 338 27.12 -17.13 32.93
N LEU A 339 27.43 -15.90 32.58
CA LEU A 339 28.58 -15.17 33.11
C LEU A 339 28.16 -13.79 33.62
N ASP A 340 28.67 -13.37 34.74
CA ASP A 340 28.47 -12.05 35.38
C ASP A 340 29.83 -11.46 35.78
N LEU A 341 30.08 -10.20 35.37
CA LEU A 341 31.34 -9.53 35.68
C LEU A 341 31.36 -9.00 37.11
N ASN A 342 32.29 -9.51 37.93
CA ASN A 342 32.39 -9.17 39.34
C ASN A 342 32.93 -7.74 39.55
N GLY A 343 32.12 -6.86 40.15
CA GLY A 343 32.57 -5.52 40.47
C GLY A 343 32.51 -4.53 39.31
N PHE A 344 31.73 -4.81 38.27
CA PHE A 344 31.60 -3.89 37.11
C PHE A 344 30.97 -2.53 37.49
N LYS A 345 29.97 -2.52 38.37
CA LYS A 345 29.33 -1.28 38.86
C LYS A 345 30.33 -0.34 39.56
N PRO A 346 31.15 -0.77 40.56
CA PRO A 346 32.23 0.06 41.13
C PRO A 346 33.20 0.63 40.09
N ILE A 347 33.47 -0.07 39.00
CA ILE A 347 34.33 0.41 37.92
C ILE A 347 33.65 1.58 37.20
N ASN A 348 32.36 1.47 36.87
CA ASN A 348 31.57 2.56 36.30
C ASN A 348 31.52 3.78 37.23
N ASP A 349 31.29 3.54 38.52
CA ASP A 349 31.20 4.61 39.55
C ASP A 349 32.55 5.35 39.72
N ARG A 350 33.68 4.64 39.55
CA ARG A 350 35.02 5.20 39.69
C ARG A 350 35.57 5.86 38.44
N TYR A 351 35.40 5.25 37.28
CA TYR A 351 36.06 5.64 36.02
C TYR A 351 35.09 6.21 34.96
N GLY A 352 33.78 6.18 35.25
CA GLY A 352 32.75 6.64 34.37
C GLY A 352 32.28 5.57 33.37
N HIS A 353 31.06 5.76 32.82
CA HIS A 353 30.41 4.82 31.90
C HIS A 353 31.18 4.59 30.59
N GLU A 354 31.91 5.60 30.12
CA GLU A 354 32.69 5.48 28.89
C GLU A 354 33.82 4.44 29.02
N VAL A 355 34.50 4.42 30.17
CA VAL A 355 35.54 3.44 30.51
C VAL A 355 34.90 2.05 30.71
N GLY A 356 33.73 1.98 31.34
CA GLY A 356 32.96 0.75 31.46
C GLY A 356 32.57 0.16 30.12
N ASP A 357 32.13 0.96 29.18
CA ASP A 357 31.79 0.56 27.81
C ASP A 357 33.01 0.03 27.04
N GLN A 358 34.17 0.67 27.19
CA GLN A 358 35.43 0.19 26.63
C GLN A 358 35.83 -1.16 27.25
N LEU A 359 35.64 -1.32 28.56
CA LEU A 359 35.91 -2.57 29.29
C LEU A 359 34.99 -3.70 28.77
N LEU A 360 33.69 -3.44 28.60
CA LEU A 360 32.76 -4.44 28.04
C LEU A 360 33.16 -4.88 26.64
N ARG A 361 33.59 -3.97 25.76
CA ARG A 361 34.13 -4.31 24.43
C ARG A 361 35.39 -5.18 24.56
N ALA A 362 36.30 -4.84 25.43
CA ALA A 362 37.55 -5.58 25.63
C ALA A 362 37.29 -6.97 26.19
N VAL A 363 36.41 -7.09 27.20
CA VAL A 363 35.96 -8.37 27.76
C VAL A 363 35.31 -9.25 26.69
N SER A 364 34.39 -8.68 25.91
CA SER A 364 33.69 -9.41 24.81
C SER A 364 34.68 -9.99 23.84
N GLN A 365 35.68 -9.23 23.40
CA GLN A 365 36.72 -9.71 22.49
C GLN A 365 37.57 -10.81 23.10
N ARG A 366 37.92 -10.68 24.39
CA ARG A 366 38.71 -11.66 25.10
C ARG A 366 37.94 -12.97 25.29
N PHE A 367 36.70 -12.91 25.70
CA PHE A 367 35.82 -14.06 25.81
C PHE A 367 35.68 -14.81 24.48
N ARG A 368 35.43 -14.05 23.39
CA ARG A 368 35.30 -14.64 22.07
C ARG A 368 36.54 -15.41 21.61
N ARG A 369 37.72 -14.91 21.97
CA ARG A 369 39.02 -15.59 21.66
C ARG A 369 39.29 -16.82 22.54
N SER A 370 38.66 -16.88 23.71
CA SER A 370 38.82 -18.00 24.65
C SER A 370 37.83 -19.14 24.39
N LEU A 371 36.91 -18.97 23.46
CA LEU A 371 35.89 -19.95 23.12
C LEU A 371 36.22 -20.71 21.83
N PRO A 372 35.79 -21.98 21.72
CA PRO A 372 35.88 -22.73 20.45
C PRO A 372 35.12 -22.03 19.32
N SER A 373 35.57 -22.22 18.08
CA SER A 373 35.07 -21.52 16.89
C SER A 373 33.56 -21.69 16.61
N HIS A 374 32.96 -22.77 17.09
CA HIS A 374 31.53 -23.10 16.90
C HIS A 374 30.67 -22.74 18.12
N SER A 375 31.20 -21.94 19.05
CA SER A 375 30.46 -21.50 20.22
C SER A 375 29.70 -20.20 19.93
N THR A 376 28.47 -20.09 20.48
CA THR A 376 27.75 -18.83 20.53
C THR A 376 28.13 -18.08 21.81
N LEU A 377 28.58 -16.84 21.68
CA LEU A 377 28.76 -15.88 22.79
C LEU A 377 27.79 -14.74 22.59
N ALA A 378 27.04 -14.37 23.62
CA ALA A 378 26.07 -13.27 23.60
C ALA A 378 26.22 -12.36 24.80
N ARG A 379 25.85 -11.08 24.67
CA ARG A 379 25.62 -10.19 25.81
C ARG A 379 24.13 -10.15 26.12
N LEU A 380 23.77 -10.53 27.36
CA LEU A 380 22.38 -10.66 27.79
C LEU A 380 21.81 -9.36 28.36
N GLY A 381 22.67 -8.50 28.88
CA GLY A 381 22.35 -7.15 29.41
C GLY A 381 23.38 -6.70 30.44
N GLY A 382 23.59 -5.39 30.56
CA GLY A 382 24.53 -4.87 31.54
C GLY A 382 25.93 -5.50 31.47
N ASP A 383 26.29 -6.23 32.51
CA ASP A 383 27.54 -6.99 32.72
C ASP A 383 27.36 -8.50 32.57
N GLU A 384 26.19 -8.95 32.10
CA GLU A 384 25.87 -10.36 31.93
C GLU A 384 26.13 -10.86 30.49
N PHE A 385 26.76 -12.03 30.40
CA PHE A 385 27.00 -12.74 29.14
C PHE A 385 26.43 -14.16 29.18
N GLY A 386 26.20 -14.74 28.02
CA GLY A 386 25.80 -16.13 27.88
C GLY A 386 26.62 -16.80 26.78
N ALA A 387 26.97 -18.07 26.99
CA ALA A 387 27.63 -18.88 25.97
C ALA A 387 26.95 -20.23 25.78
N LEU A 388 26.84 -20.68 24.52
CA LEU A 388 26.44 -22.03 24.14
C LEU A 388 27.65 -22.72 23.52
N ILE A 389 28.05 -23.84 24.09
CA ILE A 389 29.26 -24.56 23.69
C ILE A 389 28.90 -25.98 23.36
N SER A 390 29.14 -26.37 22.11
CA SER A 390 28.95 -27.76 21.65
C SER A 390 30.19 -28.58 21.95
N GLY A 391 30.01 -29.80 22.41
CA GLY A 391 31.10 -30.71 22.74
C GLY A 391 30.77 -31.65 23.89
N ASP A 392 31.74 -32.47 24.26
CA ASP A 392 31.66 -33.27 25.45
C ASP A 392 31.85 -32.46 26.74
N PHE A 393 31.75 -33.12 27.87
CA PHE A 393 31.87 -32.45 29.19
C PHE A 393 33.25 -31.82 29.37
N GLU A 394 34.33 -32.49 28.93
CA GLU A 394 35.69 -32.01 29.10
C GLU A 394 35.91 -30.71 28.30
N CYS A 395 35.52 -30.69 27.03
CA CYS A 395 35.59 -29.51 26.15
C CYS A 395 34.80 -28.34 26.70
N THR A 396 33.58 -28.57 27.17
CA THR A 396 32.71 -27.52 27.69
C THR A 396 33.17 -26.97 29.05
N MET A 397 33.70 -27.81 29.88
CA MET A 397 34.29 -27.41 31.16
C MET A 397 35.62 -26.63 30.97
N GLU A 398 36.48 -27.09 30.07
CA GLU A 398 37.68 -26.33 29.69
C GLU A 398 37.35 -24.94 29.20
N ALA A 399 36.34 -24.81 28.35
CA ALA A 399 35.89 -23.47 27.89
C ALA A 399 35.34 -22.59 29.04
N ALA A 400 34.62 -23.16 30.01
CA ALA A 400 34.14 -22.43 31.17
C ALA A 400 35.33 -21.91 32.04
N LEU A 401 36.33 -22.76 32.27
CA LEU A 401 37.54 -22.38 32.99
C LEU A 401 38.37 -21.37 32.20
N ALA A 402 38.47 -21.49 30.88
CA ALA A 402 39.17 -20.54 30.04
C ALA A 402 38.51 -19.13 30.07
N LEU A 403 37.17 -19.05 30.05
CA LEU A 403 36.43 -17.81 30.19
C LEU A 403 36.73 -17.14 31.56
N HIS A 404 36.64 -17.91 32.66
CA HIS A 404 36.94 -17.41 33.99
C HIS A 404 38.42 -16.92 34.10
N ALA A 405 39.37 -17.71 33.65
CA ALA A 405 40.79 -17.37 33.65
C ALA A 405 41.07 -16.13 32.79
N SER A 406 40.42 -16.01 31.66
CA SER A 406 40.62 -14.88 30.73
C SER A 406 40.24 -13.52 31.35
N ALA A 407 39.23 -13.47 32.21
CA ALA A 407 38.85 -12.25 32.93
C ALA A 407 39.87 -11.84 34.02
N SER A 408 40.60 -12.79 34.57
CA SER A 408 41.58 -12.54 35.67
C SER A 408 42.83 -11.78 35.22
N TYR A 409 43.08 -11.63 33.91
CA TYR A 409 44.18 -10.82 33.39
C TYR A 409 43.77 -9.34 33.27
N PRO A 410 44.69 -8.40 33.60
CA PRO A 410 44.38 -6.97 33.56
C PRO A 410 43.96 -6.49 32.17
N PHE A 411 43.09 -5.48 32.15
CA PHE A 411 42.68 -4.74 30.97
C PHE A 411 43.35 -3.35 31.00
N SER A 412 44.02 -2.97 29.90
CA SER A 412 44.56 -1.62 29.74
C SER A 412 43.55 -0.78 28.95
N ILE A 413 42.89 0.16 29.62
CA ILE A 413 41.82 1.00 29.04
C ILE A 413 42.07 2.45 29.45
N ALA A 414 42.12 3.36 28.49
CA ALA A 414 42.35 4.79 28.71
C ALA A 414 43.61 5.11 29.55
N GLY A 415 44.66 4.25 29.47
CA GLY A 415 45.89 4.41 30.26
C GLY A 415 45.84 3.81 31.66
N GLU A 416 44.68 3.33 32.10
CA GLU A 416 44.50 2.69 33.41
C GLU A 416 44.56 1.16 33.29
N THR A 417 45.05 0.52 34.37
CA THR A 417 45.06 -0.95 34.46
C THR A 417 43.89 -1.39 35.34
N ILE A 418 42.88 -2.01 34.70
CA ILE A 418 41.64 -2.41 35.35
C ILE A 418 41.64 -3.93 35.53
N MET A 419 41.39 -4.37 36.76
CA MET A 419 41.16 -5.79 37.09
C MET A 419 39.67 -6.01 37.27
N ILE A 420 39.17 -7.08 36.68
CA ILE A 420 37.77 -7.51 36.81
C ILE A 420 37.74 -9.04 36.85
N GLY A 421 36.87 -9.59 37.67
CA GLY A 421 36.60 -11.04 37.68
C GLY A 421 35.32 -11.38 36.95
N VAL A 422 35.08 -12.67 36.74
CA VAL A 422 33.82 -13.18 36.19
C VAL A 422 33.39 -14.42 36.97
N SER A 423 32.11 -14.48 37.33
CA SER A 423 31.47 -15.67 37.87
C SER A 423 30.74 -16.42 36.76
N VAL A 424 30.99 -17.71 36.65
CA VAL A 424 30.48 -18.56 35.56
C VAL A 424 29.57 -19.64 36.15
N GLY A 425 28.32 -19.63 35.73
CA GLY A 425 27.38 -20.74 35.95
C GLY A 425 27.37 -21.69 34.75
N PHE A 426 27.57 -22.98 35.01
CA PHE A 426 27.69 -24.03 33.99
C PHE A 426 26.61 -25.10 34.17
N VAL A 427 25.90 -25.40 33.06
CA VAL A 427 24.90 -26.47 33.02
C VAL A 427 25.08 -27.30 31.75
N THR A 428 25.23 -28.61 31.90
CA THR A 428 25.26 -29.53 30.76
C THR A 428 23.90 -29.60 30.11
N ASN A 429 23.85 -29.60 28.78
CA ASN A 429 22.61 -29.71 28.05
C ASN A 429 22.02 -31.15 28.17
N ASP A 430 20.94 -31.25 28.89
CA ASP A 430 20.13 -32.46 29.08
C ASP A 430 18.78 -32.41 28.35
N GLY A 431 18.58 -31.38 27.50
CA GLY A 431 17.35 -31.17 26.74
C GLY A 431 16.18 -30.60 27.54
N THR A 432 16.38 -30.27 28.83
CA THR A 432 15.33 -29.69 29.66
C THR A 432 15.14 -28.19 29.40
N ARG A 433 13.90 -27.69 29.60
CA ARG A 433 13.57 -26.27 29.36
C ARG A 433 14.06 -25.32 30.44
N ASP A 434 14.54 -25.83 31.56
CA ASP A 434 14.93 -25.06 32.72
C ASP A 434 16.45 -24.73 32.79
N MET A 435 17.20 -25.06 31.73
CA MET A 435 18.65 -24.85 31.67
C MET A 435 19.05 -23.42 32.03
N MET A 436 18.34 -22.39 31.53
CA MET A 436 18.61 -20.97 31.85
C MET A 436 18.51 -20.72 33.34
N HIS A 437 17.47 -21.25 33.98
CA HIS A 437 17.25 -21.03 35.42
C HIS A 437 18.33 -21.76 36.25
N ARG A 438 18.71 -22.97 35.88
CA ARG A 438 19.81 -23.69 36.55
C ARG A 438 21.16 -23.01 36.35
N ALA A 439 21.44 -22.54 35.15
CA ALA A 439 22.68 -21.79 34.88
C ALA A 439 22.76 -20.47 35.69
N ASP A 440 21.61 -19.78 35.84
CA ASP A 440 21.52 -18.60 36.69
C ASP A 440 21.77 -18.93 38.16
N GLN A 441 21.19 -20.00 38.68
CA GLN A 441 21.46 -20.50 40.05
C GLN A 441 22.92 -20.87 40.23
N ALA A 442 23.54 -21.54 39.26
CA ALA A 442 24.96 -21.88 39.29
C ALA A 442 25.84 -20.63 39.29
N MET A 443 25.55 -19.67 38.43
CA MET A 443 26.28 -18.39 38.36
C MET A 443 26.17 -17.60 39.69
N TYR A 444 24.95 -17.51 40.23
CA TYR A 444 24.72 -16.85 41.51
C TYR A 444 25.50 -17.52 42.67
N LYS A 445 25.55 -18.88 42.70
CA LYS A 445 26.33 -19.62 43.65
C LYS A 445 27.82 -19.40 43.46
N ALA A 446 28.32 -19.42 42.21
CA ALA A 446 29.71 -19.08 41.89
C ALA A 446 30.08 -17.72 42.41
N LYS A 447 29.23 -16.71 42.25
CA LYS A 447 29.44 -15.33 42.68
C LYS A 447 29.45 -15.19 44.21
N ARG A 448 28.49 -15.85 44.90
CA ARG A 448 28.35 -15.72 46.36
C ARG A 448 29.45 -16.44 47.12
N GLU A 449 29.90 -17.60 46.61
CA GLU A 449 30.88 -18.46 47.27
C GLU A 449 32.32 -18.28 46.73
N ASP A 450 32.50 -17.31 45.80
CA ASP A 450 33.79 -16.99 45.16
C ASP A 450 34.45 -18.20 44.46
N LEU A 451 33.64 -19.06 43.88
CA LEU A 451 34.10 -20.31 43.28
C LEU A 451 34.68 -20.15 41.85
N GLY A 452 34.48 -18.97 41.23
CA GLY A 452 34.84 -18.72 39.85
C GLY A 452 33.91 -19.43 38.86
N VAL A 453 33.90 -20.75 38.85
CA VAL A 453 32.99 -21.58 38.02
C VAL A 453 32.20 -22.50 38.95
N CYS A 454 30.88 -22.57 38.74
CA CYS A 454 30.02 -23.50 39.48
C CYS A 454 29.14 -24.28 38.49
N GLN A 455 29.06 -25.59 38.68
CA GLN A 455 28.21 -26.49 37.91
C GLN A 455 26.97 -26.87 38.74
N LEU A 456 25.80 -26.96 38.06
CA LEU A 456 24.57 -27.58 38.56
C LEU A 456 24.08 -28.64 37.62
#